data_b7393503304f37f0c0a800e56ab4666c
#
_entry.id   b7393503304f37f0c0a800e56ab4666c
#
_cell.length_a   1.000
_cell.length_b   1.000
_cell.length_c   1.000
_cell.angle_alpha   90.00
_cell.angle_beta   90.00
_cell.angle_gamma   90.00
#
_symmetry.space_group_name_H-M   'P 1'
#
loop_
_entity.id
_entity.type
_entity.pdbx_description
1 polymer ?
#
loop_
_entity_poly.entity_id
_entity_poly.type
_entity_poly.pdbx_seq_one_letter_code
_entity_poly.pdbx_strand_id
1 'polypeptide(L)'
;MKNTKKIIAVALVAMLSTAAVGCNLIEKTPEAINKSVVAKVGSEKITYGDLDKELEYLKEQFTQQYGENYMKDSKTSEAFNKQKKSMLDSMVLEKVYLKKADELGLISDEEELNKEIETQFETMKAAFGDEDKFKSALEDSKLTEDSLKTAIKNSLIAKKVENYIIKDVTVEDSDIEAYYNENKDSKFTTHPGATLYHILVDSEDKAKEIKTKLDNGGDFKALAAEYGTDGTKDKGGELGFVEYTNTSYDADFMAAASKLKEGEISGPVKTQFGYHIIKATDLKTDAVVKPLDEVKDQIKTYLLQTKQNEAYTKTVDEWKKELKVEINEKNLN
;
A
#
# COMPACT_ATOMS: atom_id res chain seq x y z
N MET A 1 46.68 -32.46 76.57
CA MET A 1 45.90 -31.82 77.66
C MET A 1 45.32 -30.54 77.16
N LYS A 2 44.06 -30.39 77.44
CA LYS A 2 43.23 -29.13 77.42
C LYS A 2 42.79 -28.58 76.10
N ASN A 3 41.52 -28.82 75.87
CA ASN A 3 40.55 -28.11 75.03
C ASN A 3 40.53 -26.63 75.28
N THR A 4 40.31 -25.80 74.20
CA THR A 4 39.58 -24.55 74.32
C THR A 4 38.79 -24.33 73.06
N LYS A 5 37.47 -24.33 73.21
CA LYS A 5 36.46 -23.92 72.23
C LYS A 5 36.63 -22.41 71.98
N LYS A 6 36.79 -22.03 70.74
CA LYS A 6 36.67 -20.60 70.35
C LYS A 6 35.30 -20.36 69.74
N ILE A 7 34.53 -19.61 70.45
CA ILE A 7 33.32 -18.96 70.04
C ILE A 7 33.70 -17.88 69.00
N ILE A 8 33.20 -18.00 67.77
CA ILE A 8 33.34 -16.94 66.77
C ILE A 8 32.17 -15.98 66.93
N ALA A 9 32.46 -14.78 67.44
CA ALA A 9 31.55 -13.68 67.44
C ALA A 9 31.47 -13.12 65.99
N VAL A 10 30.29 -13.14 65.38
CA VAL A 10 30.04 -12.49 64.12
C VAL A 10 29.86 -11.00 64.41
N ALA A 11 30.87 -10.21 64.07
CA ALA A 11 30.74 -8.74 64.03
C ALA A 11 30.06 -8.35 62.72
N LEU A 12 28.83 -7.87 62.81
CA LEU A 12 28.13 -7.18 61.77
C LEU A 12 28.78 -5.79 61.53
N VAL A 13 29.63 -5.72 60.51
CA VAL A 13 30.08 -4.42 59.99
C VAL A 13 29.04 -3.94 59.00
N ALA A 14 28.19 -3.00 59.42
CA ALA A 14 27.35 -2.24 58.51
C ALA A 14 28.23 -1.26 57.72
N MET A 15 28.66 -1.69 56.50
CA MET A 15 29.17 -0.74 55.51
C MET A 15 27.97 -0.08 54.82
N LEU A 16 27.75 1.19 55.19
CA LEU A 16 27.00 2.09 54.32
C LEU A 16 27.83 2.34 53.05
N SER A 17 27.62 1.56 52.05
CA SER A 17 28.04 1.86 50.69
C SER A 17 27.02 2.85 50.14
N THR A 18 27.42 4.10 49.93
CA THR A 18 26.74 5.06 49.08
C THR A 18 26.47 4.40 47.72
N ALA A 19 25.22 4.05 47.48
CA ALA A 19 24.77 3.61 46.17
C ALA A 19 24.92 4.80 45.23
N ALA A 20 26.00 4.84 44.48
CA ALA A 20 26.03 5.55 43.22
C ALA A 20 24.91 4.96 42.38
N VAL A 21 23.92 5.77 42.08
CA VAL A 21 22.87 5.45 41.10
C VAL A 21 23.55 5.46 39.75
N GLY A 22 24.24 4.35 39.45
CA GLY A 22 24.57 3.96 38.08
C GLY A 22 23.28 3.43 37.47
N CYS A 23 22.76 4.08 36.48
CA CYS A 23 21.80 3.47 35.54
C CYS A 23 22.50 2.26 34.92
N ASN A 24 22.43 1.10 35.57
CA ASN A 24 22.73 -0.18 34.93
C ASN A 24 21.61 -0.40 33.90
N LEU A 25 21.91 -0.15 32.65
CA LEU A 25 21.27 -0.85 31.53
C LEU A 25 21.51 -2.34 31.78
N ILE A 26 20.57 -3.00 32.43
CA ILE A 26 20.54 -4.47 32.50
C ILE A 26 20.23 -4.90 31.07
N GLU A 27 21.25 -5.32 30.31
CA GLU A 27 21.03 -5.98 29.03
C GLU A 27 20.17 -7.20 29.30
N LYS A 28 18.98 -7.21 28.72
CA LYS A 28 18.08 -8.37 28.80
C LYS A 28 18.75 -9.55 28.10
N THR A 29 18.72 -10.71 28.71
CA THR A 29 19.19 -11.93 28.05
C THR A 29 18.34 -12.21 26.79
N PRO A 30 18.86 -12.88 25.76
CA PRO A 30 18.07 -13.26 24.56
C PRO A 30 16.77 -13.98 24.92
N GLU A 31 16.81 -14.83 25.95
CA GLU A 31 15.60 -15.53 26.44
C GLU A 31 14.58 -14.55 27.05
N ALA A 32 15.03 -13.54 27.79
CA ALA A 32 14.15 -12.52 28.37
C ALA A 32 13.56 -11.60 27.29
N ILE A 33 14.32 -11.34 26.22
CA ILE A 33 13.83 -10.59 25.05
C ILE A 33 12.73 -11.41 24.35
N ASN A 34 12.97 -12.69 24.05
CA ASN A 34 12.00 -13.54 23.38
C ASN A 34 10.70 -13.73 24.17
N LYS A 35 10.76 -13.70 25.49
CA LYS A 35 9.57 -13.76 26.36
C LYS A 35 8.89 -12.39 26.57
N SER A 36 9.46 -11.30 26.07
CA SER A 36 8.85 -9.98 26.21
C SER A 36 7.56 -9.89 25.40
N VAL A 37 6.49 -9.34 26.00
CA VAL A 37 5.19 -9.18 25.34
C VAL A 37 5.23 -7.96 24.45
N VAL A 38 5.05 -8.14 23.15
CA VAL A 38 4.99 -7.06 22.14
C VAL A 38 3.57 -6.62 21.83
N ALA A 39 2.58 -7.51 22.01
CA ALA A 39 1.17 -7.14 21.94
C ALA A 39 0.29 -8.05 22.80
N LYS A 40 -0.95 -7.57 23.08
CA LYS A 40 -2.01 -8.34 23.73
C LYS A 40 -3.32 -8.15 23.00
N VAL A 41 -4.12 -9.22 22.93
CA VAL A 41 -5.49 -9.21 22.46
C VAL A 41 -6.36 -9.90 23.54
N GLY A 42 -6.98 -9.11 24.40
CA GLY A 42 -7.61 -9.60 25.61
C GLY A 42 -6.61 -10.27 26.55
N SER A 43 -6.81 -11.56 26.83
CA SER A 43 -5.87 -12.37 27.64
C SER A 43 -4.70 -12.98 26.86
N GLU A 44 -4.79 -13.02 25.54
CA GLU A 44 -3.75 -13.59 24.69
C GLU A 44 -2.57 -12.63 24.53
N LYS A 45 -1.38 -13.20 24.51
CA LYS A 45 -0.14 -12.45 24.36
C LYS A 45 0.55 -12.84 23.07
N ILE A 46 1.17 -11.85 22.44
CA ILE A 46 2.13 -12.04 21.37
C ILE A 46 3.48 -11.65 21.95
N THR A 47 4.42 -12.59 21.94
CA THR A 47 5.77 -12.34 22.44
C THR A 47 6.70 -11.88 21.31
N TYR A 48 7.85 -11.31 21.67
CA TYR A 48 8.87 -10.99 20.69
C TYR A 48 9.35 -12.27 19.94
N GLY A 49 9.45 -13.40 20.63
CA GLY A 49 9.83 -14.66 20.01
C GLY A 49 8.82 -15.16 18.99
N ASP A 50 7.51 -14.96 19.23
CA ASP A 50 6.48 -15.26 18.23
C ASP A 50 6.67 -14.38 16.99
N LEU A 51 6.85 -13.07 17.17
CA LEU A 51 7.10 -12.14 16.08
C LEU A 51 8.42 -12.44 15.35
N ASP A 52 9.48 -12.74 16.10
CA ASP A 52 10.81 -12.99 15.56
C ASP A 52 10.82 -14.21 14.63
N LYS A 53 10.03 -15.23 14.96
CA LYS A 53 9.83 -16.41 14.13
C LYS A 53 9.15 -16.08 12.80
N GLU A 54 8.09 -15.25 12.83
CA GLU A 54 7.40 -14.81 11.61
C GLU A 54 8.30 -13.91 10.73
N LEU A 55 9.30 -13.27 11.32
CA LEU A 55 10.25 -12.41 10.61
C LEU A 55 11.44 -13.16 10.00
N GLU A 56 11.61 -14.47 10.19
CA GLU A 56 12.79 -15.20 9.71
C GLU A 56 13.00 -15.05 8.20
N TYR A 57 11.96 -15.28 7.42
CA TYR A 57 12.01 -15.10 5.97
C TYR A 57 12.33 -13.66 5.55
N LEU A 58 11.72 -12.67 6.21
CA LEU A 58 12.00 -11.26 5.95
C LEU A 58 13.46 -10.90 6.26
N LYS A 59 14.01 -11.39 7.35
CA LYS A 59 15.41 -11.18 7.72
C LYS A 59 16.36 -11.75 6.65
N GLU A 60 16.06 -12.92 6.13
CA GLU A 60 16.84 -13.53 5.04
C GLU A 60 16.78 -12.69 3.76
N GLN A 61 15.60 -12.25 3.35
CA GLN A 61 15.45 -11.35 2.19
C GLN A 61 16.28 -10.08 2.35
N PHE A 62 16.20 -9.43 3.53
CA PHE A 62 16.99 -8.23 3.79
C PHE A 62 18.49 -8.52 3.79
N THR A 63 18.91 -9.65 4.33
CA THR A 63 20.31 -10.07 4.33
C THR A 63 20.80 -10.33 2.91
N GLN A 64 20.02 -10.99 2.07
CA GLN A 64 20.38 -11.25 0.67
C GLN A 64 20.45 -9.96 -0.16
N GLN A 65 19.52 -9.02 0.07
CA GLN A 65 19.43 -7.80 -0.73
C GLN A 65 20.40 -6.71 -0.28
N TYR A 66 20.64 -6.56 1.03
CA TYR A 66 21.37 -5.43 1.62
C TYR A 66 22.61 -5.86 2.44
N GLY A 67 22.85 -7.18 2.57
CA GLY A 67 23.94 -7.74 3.37
C GLY A 67 23.62 -7.86 4.86
N GLU A 68 24.47 -8.59 5.61
CA GLU A 68 24.26 -8.89 7.04
C GLU A 68 24.15 -7.65 7.95
N ASN A 69 24.67 -6.51 7.49
CA ASN A 69 24.69 -5.28 8.25
C ASN A 69 23.53 -4.32 7.91
N TYR A 70 22.44 -4.82 7.28
CA TYR A 70 21.32 -3.99 6.84
C TYR A 70 20.72 -3.13 7.97
N MET A 71 20.79 -3.60 9.23
CA MET A 71 20.30 -2.84 10.38
C MET A 71 21.17 -1.63 10.76
N LYS A 72 22.41 -1.53 10.24
CA LYS A 72 23.31 -0.39 10.52
C LYS A 72 23.07 0.79 9.59
N ASP A 73 22.50 0.58 8.43
CA ASP A 73 22.08 1.67 7.52
C ASP A 73 20.69 2.17 7.94
N SER A 74 20.54 3.50 8.04
CA SER A 74 19.32 4.08 8.58
C SER A 74 18.10 3.86 7.68
N LYS A 75 18.25 3.85 6.35
CA LYS A 75 17.13 3.66 5.41
C LYS A 75 16.65 2.21 5.40
N THR A 76 17.58 1.26 5.37
CA THR A 76 17.24 -0.17 5.37
C THR A 76 16.70 -0.61 6.70
N SER A 77 17.23 -0.12 7.83
CA SER A 77 16.70 -0.39 9.16
C SER A 77 15.30 0.19 9.36
N GLU A 78 15.02 1.39 8.85
CA GLU A 78 13.68 1.98 8.87
C GLU A 78 12.69 1.14 8.04
N ALA A 79 13.09 0.72 6.83
CA ALA A 79 12.27 -0.14 5.98
C ALA A 79 11.98 -1.49 6.66
N PHE A 80 12.97 -2.12 7.27
CA PHE A 80 12.80 -3.36 8.02
C PHE A 80 11.86 -3.17 9.22
N ASN A 81 12.05 -2.12 10.03
CA ASN A 81 11.22 -1.84 11.19
C ASN A 81 9.76 -1.54 10.80
N LYS A 82 9.52 -0.91 9.66
CA LYS A 82 8.17 -0.71 9.11
C LYS A 82 7.52 -2.06 8.79
N GLN A 83 8.23 -2.97 8.15
CA GLN A 83 7.69 -4.30 7.84
C GLN A 83 7.50 -5.14 9.09
N LYS A 84 8.43 -5.07 10.07
CA LYS A 84 8.27 -5.71 11.39
C LYS A 84 7.00 -5.23 12.11
N LYS A 85 6.71 -3.93 12.07
CA LYS A 85 5.47 -3.39 12.64
C LYS A 85 4.23 -3.89 11.90
N SER A 86 4.26 -3.90 10.57
CA SER A 86 3.16 -4.46 9.77
C SER A 86 2.92 -5.94 10.05
N MET A 87 3.97 -6.73 10.27
CA MET A 87 3.84 -8.12 10.67
C MET A 87 3.15 -8.26 12.02
N LEU A 88 3.56 -7.47 13.02
CA LEU A 88 2.89 -7.47 14.33
C LEU A 88 1.43 -7.07 14.23
N ASP A 89 1.10 -6.04 13.43
CA ASP A 89 -0.28 -5.60 13.20
C ASP A 89 -1.12 -6.72 12.57
N SER A 90 -0.54 -7.50 11.65
CA SER A 90 -1.19 -8.67 11.05
C SER A 90 -1.41 -9.80 12.08
N MET A 91 -0.43 -10.10 12.93
CA MET A 91 -0.58 -11.09 14.01
C MET A 91 -1.66 -10.69 15.03
N VAL A 92 -1.73 -9.39 15.35
CA VAL A 92 -2.80 -8.84 16.21
C VAL A 92 -4.17 -9.01 15.55
N LEU A 93 -4.27 -8.65 14.26
CA LEU A 93 -5.53 -8.76 13.52
C LEU A 93 -5.99 -10.22 13.40
N GLU A 94 -5.08 -11.15 13.15
CA GLU A 94 -5.38 -12.59 13.14
C GLU A 94 -5.99 -13.04 14.46
N LYS A 95 -5.41 -12.66 15.60
CA LYS A 95 -5.96 -12.99 16.92
C LYS A 95 -7.32 -12.35 17.16
N VAL A 96 -7.52 -11.11 16.70
CA VAL A 96 -8.84 -10.45 16.75
C VAL A 96 -9.87 -11.27 15.96
N TYR A 97 -9.49 -11.70 14.75
CA TYR A 97 -10.39 -12.48 13.90
C TYR A 97 -10.73 -13.84 14.48
N LEU A 98 -9.72 -14.59 14.95
CA LEU A 98 -9.94 -15.89 15.56
C LEU A 98 -10.92 -15.79 16.73
N LYS A 99 -10.74 -14.79 17.59
CA LYS A 99 -11.59 -14.57 18.74
C LYS A 99 -13.00 -14.14 18.34
N LYS A 100 -13.14 -13.24 17.38
CA LYS A 100 -14.47 -12.80 16.92
C LYS A 100 -15.18 -13.87 16.11
N ALA A 101 -14.46 -14.69 15.35
CA ALA A 101 -15.04 -15.82 14.65
C ALA A 101 -15.67 -16.83 15.62
N ASP A 102 -15.00 -17.10 16.74
CA ASP A 102 -15.52 -17.96 17.82
C ASP A 102 -16.75 -17.32 18.49
N GLU A 103 -16.63 -16.08 18.98
CA GLU A 103 -17.72 -15.33 19.63
C GLU A 103 -18.98 -15.19 18.75
N LEU A 104 -18.81 -15.08 17.44
CA LEU A 104 -19.90 -14.93 16.45
C LEU A 104 -20.39 -16.28 15.89
N GLY A 105 -19.79 -17.40 16.30
CA GLY A 105 -20.16 -18.73 15.84
C GLY A 105 -19.86 -19.00 14.36
N LEU A 106 -18.90 -18.26 13.75
CA LEU A 106 -18.57 -18.40 12.33
C LEU A 106 -17.73 -19.66 12.01
N ILE A 107 -17.23 -20.32 13.05
CA ILE A 107 -16.41 -21.53 12.99
C ILE A 107 -16.99 -22.69 13.81
N SER A 108 -18.29 -22.66 14.06
CA SER A 108 -18.98 -23.67 14.87
C SER A 108 -19.06 -25.04 14.20
N ASP A 109 -18.95 -25.12 12.88
CA ASP A 109 -18.86 -26.36 12.13
C ASP A 109 -17.39 -26.71 11.84
N GLU A 110 -16.76 -27.41 12.79
CA GLU A 110 -15.36 -27.84 12.65
C GLU A 110 -15.17 -28.87 11.53
N GLU A 111 -16.16 -29.70 11.22
CA GLU A 111 -16.06 -30.70 10.17
C GLU A 111 -16.04 -30.02 8.79
N GLU A 112 -16.92 -29.06 8.57
CA GLU A 112 -16.93 -28.27 7.33
C GLU A 112 -15.62 -27.48 7.16
N LEU A 113 -15.17 -26.80 8.22
CA LEU A 113 -13.91 -26.04 8.19
C LEU A 113 -12.70 -26.93 7.87
N ASN A 114 -12.60 -28.10 8.49
CA ASN A 114 -11.51 -29.05 8.20
C ASN A 114 -11.57 -29.55 6.77
N LYS A 115 -12.75 -29.80 6.21
CA LYS A 115 -12.92 -30.18 4.81
C LYS A 115 -12.49 -29.04 3.86
N GLU A 116 -12.83 -27.80 4.18
CA GLU A 116 -12.38 -26.63 3.40
C GLU A 116 -10.83 -26.51 3.43
N ILE A 117 -10.21 -26.71 4.60
CA ILE A 117 -8.76 -26.68 4.78
C ILE A 117 -8.10 -27.75 3.91
N GLU A 118 -8.54 -29.01 4.01
CA GLU A 118 -7.96 -30.10 3.22
C GLU A 118 -8.15 -29.87 1.71
N THR A 119 -9.32 -29.38 1.30
CA THR A 119 -9.59 -29.05 -0.11
C THR A 119 -8.63 -27.98 -0.64
N GLN A 120 -8.39 -26.91 0.11
CA GLN A 120 -7.45 -25.89 -0.30
C GLN A 120 -6.01 -26.39 -0.29
N PHE A 121 -5.64 -27.16 0.74
CA PHE A 121 -4.31 -27.76 0.85
C PHE A 121 -4.00 -28.67 -0.35
N GLU A 122 -4.90 -29.59 -0.68
CA GLU A 122 -4.74 -30.47 -1.84
C GLU A 122 -4.74 -29.71 -3.18
N THR A 123 -5.53 -28.64 -3.29
CA THR A 123 -5.52 -27.78 -4.47
C THR A 123 -4.17 -27.07 -4.63
N MET A 124 -3.62 -26.54 -3.54
CA MET A 124 -2.29 -25.92 -3.56
C MET A 124 -1.20 -26.95 -3.88
N LYS A 125 -1.24 -28.14 -3.25
CA LYS A 125 -0.30 -29.23 -3.53
C LYS A 125 -0.33 -29.65 -5.01
N ALA A 126 -1.53 -29.81 -5.57
CA ALA A 126 -1.71 -30.18 -6.96
C ALA A 126 -1.19 -29.13 -7.96
N ALA A 127 -1.20 -27.85 -7.59
CA ALA A 127 -0.66 -26.78 -8.44
C ALA A 127 0.85 -26.89 -8.70
N PHE A 128 1.60 -27.59 -7.86
CA PHE A 128 3.02 -27.89 -8.07
C PHE A 128 3.24 -29.02 -9.05
N GLY A 129 2.20 -29.83 -9.33
CA GLY A 129 2.21 -30.94 -10.28
C GLY A 129 3.06 -32.16 -9.86
N ASP A 130 3.85 -32.04 -8.81
CA ASP A 130 4.80 -33.04 -8.30
C ASP A 130 5.00 -32.87 -6.80
N GLU A 131 4.95 -33.96 -6.04
CA GLU A 131 5.08 -33.93 -4.57
C GLU A 131 6.46 -33.47 -4.11
N ASP A 132 7.52 -33.84 -4.85
CA ASP A 132 8.88 -33.46 -4.47
C ASP A 132 9.09 -31.94 -4.68
N LYS A 133 8.50 -31.36 -5.72
CA LYS A 133 8.51 -29.90 -5.91
C LYS A 133 7.73 -29.17 -4.81
N PHE A 134 6.60 -29.72 -4.40
CA PHE A 134 5.83 -29.14 -3.29
C PHE A 134 6.62 -29.18 -1.99
N LYS A 135 7.27 -30.32 -1.66
CA LYS A 135 8.13 -30.44 -0.47
C LYS A 135 9.31 -29.47 -0.52
N SER A 136 9.99 -29.39 -1.66
CA SER A 136 11.09 -28.43 -1.85
C SER A 136 10.64 -26.99 -1.64
N ALA A 137 9.46 -26.62 -2.17
CA ALA A 137 8.90 -25.29 -1.98
C ALA A 137 8.55 -24.99 -0.51
N LEU A 138 8.07 -25.97 0.24
CA LEU A 138 7.85 -25.83 1.68
C LEU A 138 9.18 -25.65 2.42
N GLU A 139 10.19 -26.44 2.13
CA GLU A 139 11.52 -26.33 2.74
C GLU A 139 12.16 -24.97 2.43
N ASP A 140 12.12 -24.51 1.19
CA ASP A 140 12.63 -23.21 0.76
C ASP A 140 11.92 -22.05 1.48
N SER A 141 10.63 -22.24 1.79
CA SER A 141 9.81 -21.27 2.53
C SER A 141 9.87 -21.48 4.05
N LYS A 142 10.61 -22.46 4.55
CA LYS A 142 10.68 -22.86 5.97
C LYS A 142 9.32 -23.22 6.58
N LEU A 143 8.41 -23.74 5.74
CA LEU A 143 7.09 -24.18 6.15
C LEU A 143 7.03 -25.71 6.29
N THR A 144 6.12 -26.16 7.15
CA THR A 144 5.68 -27.55 7.22
C THR A 144 4.25 -27.65 6.65
N GLU A 145 3.80 -28.84 6.29
CA GLU A 145 2.41 -29.06 5.89
C GLU A 145 1.43 -28.60 6.97
N ASP A 146 1.74 -28.84 8.25
CA ASP A 146 0.90 -28.41 9.38
C ASP A 146 0.84 -26.87 9.51
N SER A 147 2.00 -26.20 9.33
CA SER A 147 2.01 -24.73 9.34
C SER A 147 1.27 -24.13 8.14
N LEU A 148 1.37 -24.75 6.96
CA LEU A 148 0.59 -24.36 5.79
C LEU A 148 -0.92 -24.55 6.01
N LYS A 149 -1.33 -25.72 6.56
CA LYS A 149 -2.74 -25.97 6.93
C LYS A 149 -3.27 -24.96 7.96
N THR A 150 -2.41 -24.59 8.92
CA THR A 150 -2.74 -23.54 9.90
C THR A 150 -2.94 -22.17 9.21
N ALA A 151 -2.07 -21.81 8.28
CA ALA A 151 -2.21 -20.58 7.52
C ALA A 151 -3.49 -20.56 6.64
N ILE A 152 -3.81 -21.70 6.01
CA ILE A 152 -5.07 -21.89 5.27
C ILE A 152 -6.28 -21.72 6.19
N LYS A 153 -6.27 -22.35 7.37
CA LYS A 153 -7.33 -22.19 8.38
C LYS A 153 -7.54 -20.73 8.75
N ASN A 154 -6.46 -20.03 9.08
CA ASN A 154 -6.53 -18.62 9.48
C ASN A 154 -7.05 -17.73 8.34
N SER A 155 -6.64 -18.01 7.10
CA SER A 155 -7.15 -17.31 5.91
C SER A 155 -8.65 -17.55 5.68
N LEU A 156 -9.12 -18.79 5.83
CA LEU A 156 -10.54 -19.12 5.74
C LEU A 156 -11.37 -18.41 6.81
N ILE A 157 -10.86 -18.40 8.05
CA ILE A 157 -11.51 -17.70 9.16
C ILE A 157 -11.56 -16.19 8.88
N ALA A 158 -10.45 -15.59 8.45
CA ALA A 158 -10.41 -14.18 8.08
C ALA A 158 -11.47 -13.85 7.02
N LYS A 159 -11.58 -14.67 5.96
CA LYS A 159 -12.58 -14.51 4.91
C LYS A 159 -14.03 -14.62 5.45
N LYS A 160 -14.29 -15.57 6.35
CA LYS A 160 -15.62 -15.71 7.00
C LYS A 160 -15.96 -14.47 7.83
N VAL A 161 -14.98 -13.92 8.55
CA VAL A 161 -15.10 -12.68 9.34
C VAL A 161 -15.33 -11.46 8.45
N GLU A 162 -14.54 -11.30 7.40
CA GLU A 162 -14.69 -10.20 6.43
C GLU A 162 -16.08 -10.23 5.79
N ASN A 163 -16.50 -11.40 5.32
CA ASN A 163 -17.84 -11.59 4.76
C ASN A 163 -18.93 -11.24 5.77
N TYR A 164 -18.77 -11.61 7.04
CA TYR A 164 -19.72 -11.27 8.10
C TYR A 164 -19.84 -9.75 8.29
N ILE A 165 -18.72 -9.04 8.27
CA ILE A 165 -18.69 -7.58 8.42
C ILE A 165 -19.43 -6.87 7.27
N ILE A 166 -19.24 -7.36 6.04
CA ILE A 166 -19.74 -6.66 4.85
C ILE A 166 -21.08 -7.19 4.33
N LYS A 167 -21.64 -8.28 4.89
CA LYS A 167 -22.82 -8.99 4.35
C LYS A 167 -24.06 -8.12 4.17
N ASP A 168 -24.24 -7.14 5.05
CA ASP A 168 -25.40 -6.26 5.06
C ASP A 168 -25.11 -4.88 4.45
N VAL A 169 -23.92 -4.69 3.87
CA VAL A 169 -23.54 -3.43 3.23
C VAL A 169 -24.17 -3.33 1.84
N THR A 170 -25.03 -2.36 1.66
CA THR A 170 -25.75 -2.12 0.40
C THR A 170 -25.49 -0.69 -0.12
N VAL A 171 -25.74 -0.51 -1.39
CA VAL A 171 -25.76 0.78 -2.06
C VAL A 171 -27.14 0.98 -2.68
N GLU A 172 -27.86 1.97 -2.19
CA GLU A 172 -29.18 2.32 -2.69
C GLU A 172 -29.07 3.21 -3.93
N ASP A 173 -30.12 3.23 -4.76
CA ASP A 173 -30.16 4.11 -5.94
C ASP A 173 -30.00 5.59 -5.58
N SER A 174 -30.51 6.00 -4.43
CA SER A 174 -30.34 7.37 -3.90
C SER A 174 -28.87 7.72 -3.61
N ASP A 175 -28.04 6.76 -3.17
CA ASP A 175 -26.59 6.98 -2.96
C ASP A 175 -25.90 7.23 -4.31
N ILE A 176 -26.30 6.46 -5.34
CA ILE A 176 -25.73 6.55 -6.69
C ILE A 176 -26.09 7.90 -7.32
N GLU A 177 -27.37 8.31 -7.20
CA GLU A 177 -27.85 9.60 -7.70
C GLU A 177 -27.16 10.76 -7.00
N ALA A 178 -27.02 10.70 -5.67
CA ALA A 178 -26.32 11.73 -4.90
C ALA A 178 -24.86 11.86 -5.35
N TYR A 179 -24.14 10.73 -5.45
CA TYR A 179 -22.74 10.72 -5.90
C TYR A 179 -22.59 11.26 -7.32
N TYR A 180 -23.48 10.84 -8.24
CA TYR A 180 -23.47 11.34 -9.61
C TYR A 180 -23.68 12.84 -9.67
N ASN A 181 -24.68 13.37 -8.97
CA ASN A 181 -25.01 14.81 -8.98
C ASN A 181 -23.89 15.65 -8.36
N GLU A 182 -23.28 15.17 -7.26
CA GLU A 182 -22.16 15.85 -6.61
C GLU A 182 -20.90 15.87 -7.50
N ASN A 183 -20.67 14.81 -8.25
CA ASN A 183 -19.46 14.65 -9.07
C ASN A 183 -19.70 14.85 -10.57
N LYS A 184 -20.90 15.28 -10.97
CA LYS A 184 -21.33 15.38 -12.37
C LYS A 184 -20.37 16.20 -13.21
N ASP A 185 -20.00 17.38 -12.73
CA ASP A 185 -19.12 18.28 -13.45
C ASP A 185 -17.68 17.75 -13.51
N SER A 186 -17.15 17.28 -12.39
CA SER A 186 -15.73 16.93 -12.26
C SER A 186 -15.36 15.54 -12.78
N LYS A 187 -16.31 14.57 -12.78
CA LYS A 187 -16.02 13.16 -13.14
C LYS A 187 -16.79 12.66 -14.34
N PHE A 188 -17.95 13.23 -14.61
CA PHE A 188 -18.87 12.74 -15.64
C PHE A 188 -19.12 13.73 -16.76
N THR A 189 -18.45 14.87 -16.74
CA THR A 189 -18.49 15.87 -17.80
C THR A 189 -17.13 15.99 -18.46
N THR A 190 -17.10 15.83 -19.77
CA THR A 190 -15.95 16.21 -20.59
C THR A 190 -16.15 17.67 -21.01
N HIS A 191 -15.29 18.54 -20.56
CA HIS A 191 -15.37 19.97 -20.89
C HIS A 191 -14.79 20.27 -22.29
N PRO A 192 -15.07 21.45 -22.84
CA PRO A 192 -14.47 21.88 -24.11
C PRO A 192 -12.95 21.72 -24.11
N GLY A 193 -12.41 21.23 -25.21
CA GLY A 193 -11.00 20.92 -25.35
C GLY A 193 -10.67 20.46 -26.75
N ALA A 194 -9.45 19.99 -26.96
CA ALA A 194 -8.98 19.43 -28.22
C ALA A 194 -7.93 18.36 -28.00
N THR A 195 -7.73 17.49 -28.95
CA THR A 195 -6.52 16.68 -29.04
C THR A 195 -5.37 17.61 -29.47
N LEU A 196 -4.43 17.80 -28.53
CA LEU A 196 -3.31 18.72 -28.72
C LEU A 196 -2.02 17.96 -29.08
N TYR A 197 -1.26 18.61 -29.94
CA TYR A 197 0.10 18.24 -30.28
C TYR A 197 0.98 19.48 -30.08
N HIS A 198 2.24 19.30 -29.70
CA HIS A 198 3.16 20.40 -29.63
C HIS A 198 4.59 20.04 -30.07
N ILE A 199 5.35 21.05 -30.44
CA ILE A 199 6.78 20.98 -30.64
C ILE A 199 7.39 22.02 -29.72
N LEU A 200 8.12 21.57 -28.68
CA LEU A 200 8.82 22.45 -27.75
C LEU A 200 10.28 22.64 -28.22
N VAL A 201 10.73 23.87 -28.26
CA VAL A 201 12.12 24.25 -28.59
C VAL A 201 12.65 25.38 -27.72
N ASP A 202 13.97 25.53 -27.64
CA ASP A 202 14.61 26.46 -26.72
C ASP A 202 14.56 27.94 -27.19
N SER A 203 14.33 28.21 -28.50
CA SER A 203 14.42 29.56 -29.03
C SER A 203 13.26 29.90 -29.97
N GLU A 204 12.91 31.17 -29.99
CA GLU A 204 11.86 31.73 -30.87
C GLU A 204 12.23 31.55 -32.36
N ASP A 205 13.49 31.71 -32.72
CA ASP A 205 13.96 31.58 -34.12
C ASP A 205 13.77 30.14 -34.62
N LYS A 206 14.07 29.14 -33.79
CA LYS A 206 13.75 27.74 -34.11
C LYS A 206 12.27 27.48 -34.26
N ALA A 207 11.46 28.03 -33.37
CA ALA A 207 10.00 27.90 -33.45
C ALA A 207 9.46 28.55 -34.76
N LYS A 208 9.97 29.69 -35.15
CA LYS A 208 9.63 30.37 -36.44
C LYS A 208 10.05 29.52 -37.64
N GLU A 209 11.26 28.93 -37.60
CA GLU A 209 11.74 28.03 -38.65
C GLU A 209 10.80 26.83 -38.83
N ILE A 210 10.45 26.17 -37.71
CA ILE A 210 9.50 25.02 -37.72
C ILE A 210 8.13 25.45 -38.25
N LYS A 211 7.60 26.59 -37.80
CA LYS A 211 6.34 27.12 -38.31
C LYS A 211 6.41 27.34 -39.82
N THR A 212 7.48 27.90 -40.35
CA THR A 212 7.68 28.07 -41.77
C THR A 212 7.66 26.73 -42.53
N LYS A 213 8.33 25.70 -41.97
CA LYS A 213 8.31 24.35 -42.57
C LYS A 213 6.92 23.77 -42.59
N LEU A 214 6.15 23.95 -41.50
CA LEU A 214 4.76 23.49 -41.40
C LEU A 214 3.85 24.23 -42.40
N ASP A 215 4.00 25.52 -42.53
CA ASP A 215 3.23 26.34 -43.50
C ASP A 215 3.51 25.95 -44.96
N ASN A 216 4.68 25.39 -45.23
CA ASN A 216 5.08 24.82 -46.52
C ASN A 216 4.68 23.34 -46.68
N GLY A 217 3.84 22.81 -45.81
CA GLY A 217 3.31 21.46 -45.90
C GLY A 217 4.14 20.37 -45.23
N GLY A 218 5.09 20.76 -44.35
CA GLY A 218 5.87 19.83 -43.54
C GLY A 218 4.98 18.97 -42.62
N ASP A 219 5.39 17.72 -42.39
CA ASP A 219 4.70 16.83 -41.47
C ASP A 219 4.97 17.20 -40.03
N PHE A 220 3.92 17.44 -39.25
CA PHE A 220 4.02 17.88 -37.87
C PHE A 220 4.73 16.84 -36.98
N LYS A 221 4.41 15.54 -37.14
CA LYS A 221 4.98 14.46 -36.35
C LYS A 221 6.48 14.26 -36.66
N ALA A 222 6.84 14.36 -37.94
CA ALA A 222 8.25 14.30 -38.35
C ALA A 222 9.05 15.47 -37.75
N LEU A 223 8.50 16.68 -37.80
CA LEU A 223 9.17 17.88 -37.24
C LEU A 223 9.21 17.83 -35.71
N ALA A 224 8.22 17.27 -35.06
CA ALA A 224 8.26 17.02 -33.61
C ALA A 224 9.38 16.04 -33.24
N ALA A 225 9.54 14.95 -33.97
CA ALA A 225 10.60 13.98 -33.76
C ALA A 225 12.01 14.57 -34.04
N GLU A 226 12.13 15.46 -35.06
CA GLU A 226 13.39 16.07 -35.42
C GLU A 226 13.82 17.18 -34.45
N TYR A 227 12.90 18.08 -34.08
CA TYR A 227 13.21 19.30 -33.34
C TYR A 227 12.78 19.32 -31.89
N GLY A 228 11.81 18.48 -31.49
CA GLY A 228 11.27 18.47 -30.14
C GLY A 228 12.34 18.19 -29.08
N THR A 229 12.26 18.93 -27.97
CA THR A 229 13.22 18.81 -26.86
C THR A 229 12.67 18.09 -25.62
N ASP A 230 11.39 17.68 -25.67
CA ASP A 230 10.72 17.01 -24.54
C ASP A 230 10.36 15.53 -24.83
N GLY A 231 9.73 14.88 -23.86
CA GLY A 231 9.38 13.46 -23.94
C GLY A 231 8.25 13.10 -24.93
N THR A 232 7.63 14.11 -25.58
CA THR A 232 6.55 13.86 -26.58
C THR A 232 7.10 13.72 -27.99
N LYS A 233 8.35 14.10 -28.23
CA LYS A 233 8.94 14.11 -29.56
C LYS A 233 8.83 12.78 -30.31
N ASP A 234 9.08 11.66 -29.62
CA ASP A 234 9.05 10.30 -30.21
C ASP A 234 7.60 9.80 -30.45
N LYS A 235 6.62 10.55 -29.94
CA LYS A 235 5.18 10.33 -30.18
C LYS A 235 4.59 11.35 -31.15
N GLY A 236 5.44 12.07 -31.89
CA GLY A 236 5.02 13.09 -32.82
C GLY A 236 4.43 14.34 -32.16
N GLY A 237 4.85 14.63 -30.93
CA GLY A 237 4.39 15.75 -30.15
C GLY A 237 3.01 15.60 -29.52
N GLU A 238 2.43 14.40 -29.48
CA GLU A 238 1.06 14.16 -29.00
C GLU A 238 0.94 14.30 -27.49
N LEU A 239 -0.03 15.13 -27.05
CA LEU A 239 -0.45 15.32 -25.66
C LEU A 239 -1.77 14.61 -25.35
N GLY A 240 -2.49 14.15 -26.37
CA GLY A 240 -3.85 13.61 -26.26
C GLY A 240 -4.92 14.70 -26.11
N PHE A 241 -6.13 14.28 -25.71
CA PHE A 241 -7.22 15.23 -25.47
C PHE A 241 -6.97 16.01 -24.18
N VAL A 242 -6.99 17.34 -24.30
CA VAL A 242 -6.76 18.27 -23.20
C VAL A 242 -7.94 19.22 -23.12
N GLU A 243 -8.61 19.25 -21.96
CA GLU A 243 -9.65 20.23 -21.68
C GLU A 243 -9.04 21.63 -21.50
N TYR A 244 -9.66 22.66 -22.03
CA TYR A 244 -9.13 24.03 -21.94
C TYR A 244 -9.10 24.60 -20.52
N THR A 245 -9.79 23.93 -19.58
CA THR A 245 -9.78 24.24 -18.15
C THR A 245 -8.64 23.56 -17.37
N ASN A 246 -7.83 22.72 -18.03
CA ASN A 246 -6.76 21.97 -17.39
C ASN A 246 -5.62 22.87 -16.91
N THR A 247 -5.48 23.02 -15.61
CA THR A 247 -4.47 23.87 -14.95
C THR A 247 -3.09 23.23 -14.81
N SER A 248 -2.92 21.98 -15.26
CA SER A 248 -1.60 21.30 -15.25
C SER A 248 -0.70 21.79 -16.37
N TYR A 249 -1.24 22.49 -17.38
CA TYR A 249 -0.51 23.11 -18.45
C TYR A 249 -0.23 24.58 -18.17
N ASP A 250 0.79 25.11 -18.82
CA ASP A 250 1.12 26.53 -18.74
C ASP A 250 -0.05 27.38 -19.26
N ALA A 251 -0.33 28.52 -18.60
CA ALA A 251 -1.49 29.36 -18.91
C ALA A 251 -1.40 29.97 -20.32
N ASP A 252 -0.20 30.38 -20.76
CA ASP A 252 0.02 30.96 -22.10
C ASP A 252 -0.15 29.89 -23.19
N PHE A 253 0.29 28.66 -22.90
CA PHE A 253 0.07 27.50 -23.77
C PHE A 253 -1.44 27.26 -23.96
N MET A 254 -2.19 27.17 -22.87
CA MET A 254 -3.63 26.91 -22.91
C MET A 254 -4.41 28.08 -23.55
N ALA A 255 -4.00 29.33 -23.27
CA ALA A 255 -4.61 30.50 -23.88
C ALA A 255 -4.40 30.54 -25.41
N ALA A 256 -3.29 29.99 -25.90
CA ALA A 256 -3.03 29.85 -27.33
C ALA A 256 -3.81 28.64 -27.91
N ALA A 257 -3.75 27.48 -27.26
CA ALA A 257 -4.43 26.26 -27.70
C ALA A 257 -5.94 26.44 -27.85
N SER A 258 -6.59 27.12 -26.89
CA SER A 258 -8.05 27.36 -26.89
C SER A 258 -8.55 28.23 -28.02
N LYS A 259 -7.66 28.94 -28.73
CA LYS A 259 -8.03 29.80 -29.87
C LYS A 259 -7.90 29.11 -31.21
N LEU A 260 -7.25 27.93 -31.24
CA LEU A 260 -7.04 27.22 -32.48
C LEU A 260 -8.33 26.55 -32.98
N LYS A 261 -8.49 26.56 -34.30
CA LYS A 261 -9.54 25.83 -34.99
C LYS A 261 -9.09 24.41 -35.29
N GLU A 262 -10.05 23.60 -35.78
CA GLU A 262 -9.74 22.21 -36.20
C GLU A 262 -8.61 22.17 -37.24
N GLY A 263 -7.55 21.40 -36.89
CA GLY A 263 -6.35 21.23 -37.71
C GLY A 263 -5.39 22.42 -37.70
N GLU A 264 -5.72 23.52 -37.03
CA GLU A 264 -4.90 24.74 -37.03
C GLU A 264 -3.60 24.55 -36.19
N ILE A 265 -2.56 25.23 -36.66
CA ILE A 265 -1.23 25.25 -36.05
C ILE A 265 -0.92 26.67 -35.60
N SER A 266 -0.56 26.84 -34.33
CA SER A 266 -0.22 28.14 -33.75
C SER A 266 1.04 28.75 -34.36
N GLY A 267 1.26 30.05 -34.16
CA GLY A 267 2.59 30.63 -34.17
C GLY A 267 3.43 30.19 -32.96
N PRO A 268 4.65 30.70 -32.81
CA PRO A 268 5.45 30.46 -31.62
C PRO A 268 4.76 30.99 -30.35
N VAL A 269 4.58 30.12 -29.37
CA VAL A 269 3.97 30.43 -28.06
C VAL A 269 5.06 30.31 -27.00
N LYS A 270 5.34 31.41 -26.30
CA LYS A 270 6.36 31.45 -25.25
C LYS A 270 5.76 30.98 -23.93
N THR A 271 6.46 30.09 -23.23
CA THR A 271 6.15 29.66 -21.86
C THR A 271 7.44 29.65 -21.01
N GLN A 272 7.34 29.28 -19.75
CA GLN A 272 8.51 29.07 -18.89
C GLN A 272 9.43 27.93 -19.38
N PHE A 273 8.93 27.01 -20.19
CA PHE A 273 9.66 25.84 -20.69
C PHE A 273 10.40 26.12 -22.03
N GLY A 274 10.09 27.19 -22.72
CA GLY A 274 10.60 27.51 -24.04
C GLY A 274 9.53 28.04 -24.97
N TYR A 275 9.63 27.69 -26.25
CA TYR A 275 8.70 28.10 -27.30
C TYR A 275 8.01 26.87 -27.87
N HIS A 276 6.68 26.91 -27.92
CA HIS A 276 5.84 25.85 -28.45
C HIS A 276 5.23 26.23 -29.79
N ILE A 277 5.19 25.27 -30.71
CA ILE A 277 4.26 25.25 -31.85
C ILE A 277 3.16 24.26 -31.50
N ILE A 278 1.91 24.70 -31.47
CA ILE A 278 0.77 23.89 -31.00
C ILE A 278 -0.14 23.58 -32.18
N LYS A 279 -0.62 22.34 -32.29
CA LYS A 279 -1.65 21.91 -33.24
C LYS A 279 -2.83 21.37 -32.48
N ALA A 280 -4.04 21.74 -32.87
CA ALA A 280 -5.28 21.24 -32.28
C ALA A 280 -6.08 20.44 -33.33
N THR A 281 -6.61 19.28 -32.90
CA THR A 281 -7.54 18.44 -33.68
C THR A 281 -8.63 17.89 -32.77
N ASP A 282 -9.67 17.32 -33.35
CA ASP A 282 -10.78 16.71 -32.59
C ASP A 282 -11.38 17.68 -31.56
N LEU A 283 -11.64 18.93 -31.99
CA LEU A 283 -12.17 19.95 -31.12
C LEU A 283 -13.54 19.60 -30.57
N LYS A 284 -13.71 19.71 -29.27
CA LYS A 284 -14.99 19.68 -28.58
C LYS A 284 -15.31 21.06 -28.07
N THR A 285 -16.37 21.64 -28.61
CA THR A 285 -16.80 23.01 -28.27
C THR A 285 -17.80 23.04 -27.11
N ASP A 286 -18.51 21.95 -26.91
CA ASP A 286 -19.53 21.83 -25.88
C ASP A 286 -19.15 20.81 -24.83
N ALA A 287 -19.59 21.06 -23.59
CA ALA A 287 -19.45 20.11 -22.53
C ALA A 287 -20.37 18.90 -22.78
N VAL A 288 -19.81 17.69 -22.69
CA VAL A 288 -20.54 16.44 -22.87
C VAL A 288 -20.64 15.73 -21.54
N VAL A 289 -21.85 15.65 -21.01
CA VAL A 289 -22.15 14.94 -19.76
C VAL A 289 -22.45 13.48 -20.08
N LYS A 290 -21.76 12.55 -19.45
CA LYS A 290 -22.12 11.13 -19.46
C LYS A 290 -23.40 10.96 -18.64
N PRO A 291 -24.49 10.45 -19.22
CA PRO A 291 -25.73 10.23 -18.48
C PRO A 291 -25.55 9.20 -17.36
N LEU A 292 -26.35 9.33 -16.31
CA LEU A 292 -26.28 8.45 -15.13
C LEU A 292 -26.35 6.96 -15.51
N ASP A 293 -27.20 6.60 -16.45
CA ASP A 293 -27.40 5.21 -16.86
C ASP A 293 -26.13 4.56 -17.44
N GLU A 294 -25.26 5.35 -18.08
CA GLU A 294 -23.99 4.85 -18.62
C GLU A 294 -22.92 4.58 -17.53
N VAL A 295 -23.05 5.25 -16.38
CA VAL A 295 -22.05 5.19 -15.31
C VAL A 295 -22.58 4.58 -14.01
N LYS A 296 -23.87 4.24 -13.97
CA LYS A 296 -24.57 3.75 -12.77
C LYS A 296 -23.85 2.55 -12.12
N ASP A 297 -23.51 1.54 -12.91
CA ASP A 297 -22.86 0.33 -12.39
C ASP A 297 -21.44 0.60 -11.90
N GLN A 298 -20.71 1.49 -12.56
CA GLN A 298 -19.39 1.93 -12.11
C GLN A 298 -19.48 2.67 -10.78
N ILE A 299 -20.44 3.58 -10.63
CA ILE A 299 -20.68 4.31 -9.38
C ILE A 299 -21.09 3.35 -8.28
N LYS A 300 -22.00 2.42 -8.54
CA LYS A 300 -22.46 1.40 -7.60
C LYS A 300 -21.30 0.57 -7.07
N THR A 301 -20.45 0.07 -7.97
CA THR A 301 -19.27 -0.72 -7.61
C THR A 301 -18.31 0.09 -6.73
N TYR A 302 -18.03 1.32 -7.11
CA TYR A 302 -17.17 2.22 -6.33
C TYR A 302 -17.73 2.50 -4.93
N LEU A 303 -19.01 2.86 -4.84
CA LEU A 303 -19.66 3.13 -3.55
C LEU A 303 -19.74 1.90 -2.66
N LEU A 304 -20.05 0.73 -3.26
CA LEU A 304 -20.08 -0.54 -2.51
C LEU A 304 -18.71 -0.84 -1.89
N GLN A 305 -17.66 -0.78 -2.68
CA GLN A 305 -16.29 -0.98 -2.19
C GLN A 305 -15.94 0.02 -1.08
N THR A 306 -16.30 1.29 -1.25
CA THR A 306 -16.05 2.33 -0.25
C THR A 306 -16.78 2.05 1.05
N LYS A 307 -18.09 1.78 0.99
CA LYS A 307 -18.90 1.44 2.17
C LYS A 307 -18.43 0.15 2.86
N GLN A 308 -18.01 -0.85 2.10
CA GLN A 308 -17.44 -2.09 2.65
C GLN A 308 -16.13 -1.83 3.40
N ASN A 309 -15.23 -1.02 2.82
CA ASN A 309 -13.97 -0.64 3.48
C ASN A 309 -14.22 0.17 4.76
N GLU A 310 -15.19 1.08 4.74
CA GLU A 310 -15.59 1.86 5.93
C GLU A 310 -16.18 0.96 7.02
N ALA A 311 -17.10 0.07 6.67
CA ALA A 311 -17.69 -0.89 7.59
C ALA A 311 -16.63 -1.80 8.20
N TYR A 312 -15.71 -2.31 7.36
CA TYR A 312 -14.58 -3.12 7.78
C TYR A 312 -13.69 -2.39 8.79
N THR A 313 -13.21 -1.20 8.43
CA THR A 313 -12.29 -0.42 9.28
C THR A 313 -12.96 -0.09 10.62
N LYS A 314 -14.19 0.40 10.58
CA LYS A 314 -14.97 0.72 11.78
C LYS A 314 -15.15 -0.49 12.69
N THR A 315 -15.59 -1.61 12.15
CA THR A 315 -15.88 -2.82 12.92
C THR A 315 -14.60 -3.40 13.54
N VAL A 316 -13.51 -3.46 12.78
CA VAL A 316 -12.22 -3.94 13.28
C VAL A 316 -11.68 -3.03 14.40
N ASP A 317 -11.81 -1.72 14.27
CA ASP A 317 -11.38 -0.77 15.31
C ASP A 317 -12.25 -0.88 16.58
N GLU A 318 -13.54 -1.11 16.44
CA GLU A 318 -14.45 -1.38 17.56
C GLU A 318 -14.07 -2.68 18.27
N TRP A 319 -13.79 -3.76 17.54
CA TRP A 319 -13.35 -5.03 18.09
C TRP A 319 -11.99 -4.95 18.78
N LYS A 320 -11.02 -4.20 18.21
CA LYS A 320 -9.74 -3.95 18.87
C LYS A 320 -9.92 -3.25 20.23
N LYS A 321 -10.83 -2.29 20.32
CA LYS A 321 -11.16 -1.60 21.58
C LYS A 321 -11.85 -2.56 22.59
N GLU A 322 -12.85 -3.31 22.13
CA GLU A 322 -13.58 -4.30 22.94
C GLU A 322 -12.64 -5.35 23.52
N LEU A 323 -11.76 -5.90 22.69
CA LEU A 323 -10.77 -6.89 23.06
C LEU A 323 -9.56 -6.30 23.80
N LYS A 324 -9.55 -4.97 24.04
CA LYS A 324 -8.47 -4.27 24.75
C LYS A 324 -7.10 -4.57 24.16
N VAL A 325 -6.99 -4.39 22.84
CA VAL A 325 -5.72 -4.60 22.14
C VAL A 325 -4.69 -3.59 22.65
N GLU A 326 -3.54 -4.08 23.08
CA GLU A 326 -2.40 -3.29 23.51
C GLU A 326 -1.17 -3.65 22.67
N ILE A 327 -0.45 -2.67 22.13
CA ILE A 327 0.83 -2.83 21.44
C ILE A 327 1.92 -2.17 22.29
N ASN A 328 2.96 -2.92 22.61
CA ASN A 328 4.11 -2.44 23.41
C ASN A 328 5.30 -2.15 22.49
N GLU A 329 5.30 -0.96 21.90
CA GLU A 329 6.37 -0.53 20.98
C GLU A 329 7.77 -0.53 21.60
N LYS A 330 7.89 -0.37 22.93
CA LYS A 330 9.19 -0.40 23.64
C LYS A 330 9.87 -1.77 23.59
N ASN A 331 9.11 -2.84 23.38
CA ASN A 331 9.63 -4.20 23.29
C ASN A 331 9.86 -4.64 21.85
N LEU A 332 9.63 -3.75 20.87
CA LEU A 332 9.94 -4.03 19.44
C LEU A 332 11.37 -3.65 19.05
N ASN A 333 12.04 -2.84 19.86
CA ASN A 333 13.40 -2.32 19.61
C ASN A 333 14.43 -3.07 20.43
#